data_12153150acae0d5182a0374d12ffeba0
#
_entry.id   12153150acae0d5182a0374d12ffeba0
#
_cell.length_a   1.000
_cell.length_b   1.000
_cell.length_c   1.000
_cell.angle_alpha   90.00
_cell.angle_beta   90.00
_cell.angle_gamma   90.00
#
_symmetry.space_group_name_H-M   'P 1'
#
loop_
_entity.id
_entity.type
_entity.pdbx_description
1 polymer ?
#
loop_
_entity_poly.entity_id
_entity_poly.type
_entity_poly.pdbx_seq_one_letter_code
_entity_poly.pdbx_strand_id
1 'polypeptide(L)'
;LEIKKNGLYVDATFGEGGYSQAILDKGGKVLGIDLDAEQISNFKFHPASGGTNLSLVEGNFADIEKIAKENDFFPVNAVVFDLGLSMRQISQSGRGFSFKKLNEPLDMRMNTDTEMTAKYLLNHLSESELFDVFARNSEEINSQKIAHEIIIKRQFKKLETVDNLTNCIDRAIGEQDNNAYKRIFQALRIEVNQEFDNLKKGLTGSAKIIKDDGKIAVVTFHSLEDRIVKNFSKTQGIRLLIKKPIMKRSEKSFERSAKLRILGRKSHI
;
A
#
# COMPACT_ATOMS: atom_id res chain seq x y z
N LEU A 1 11.11 10.60 12.47
CA LEU A 1 10.50 11.93 12.48
C LEU A 1 10.76 12.61 13.82
N GLU A 2 11.12 13.88 13.79
CA GLU A 2 11.24 14.74 14.97
C GLU A 2 9.86 15.31 15.27
N ILE A 3 9.11 14.66 16.16
CA ILE A 3 7.74 15.08 16.47
C ILE A 3 7.79 16.33 17.35
N LYS A 4 7.18 17.41 16.87
CA LYS A 4 7.02 18.70 17.57
C LYS A 4 5.65 18.73 18.26
N LYS A 5 5.59 19.21 19.51
CA LYS A 5 4.29 19.42 20.19
C LYS A 5 3.43 20.38 19.39
N ASN A 6 2.16 20.04 19.22
CA ASN A 6 1.18 20.73 18.37
C ASN A 6 1.55 20.78 16.87
N GLY A 7 2.59 20.05 16.42
CA GLY A 7 2.90 19.91 15.00
C GLY A 7 1.82 19.12 14.28
N LEU A 8 1.61 19.41 12.98
CA LEU A 8 0.63 18.73 12.12
C LEU A 8 1.31 17.59 11.36
N TYR A 9 0.71 16.42 11.38
CA TYR A 9 1.21 15.20 10.75
C TYR A 9 0.09 14.50 9.99
N VAL A 10 0.39 13.95 8.83
CA VAL A 10 -0.55 13.09 8.10
C VAL A 10 -0.02 11.67 8.13
N ASP A 11 -0.85 10.75 8.61
CA ASP A 11 -0.67 9.30 8.44
C ASP A 11 -1.51 8.88 7.24
N ALA A 12 -0.85 8.73 6.09
CA ALA A 12 -1.52 8.52 4.81
C ALA A 12 -2.01 7.07 4.60
N THR A 13 -1.61 6.17 5.50
CA THR A 13 -1.97 4.75 5.52
C THR A 13 -2.26 4.35 6.96
N PHE A 14 -3.38 4.85 7.48
CA PHE A 14 -3.66 4.80 8.91
C PHE A 14 -3.64 3.37 9.49
N GLY A 15 -4.25 2.40 8.79
CA GLY A 15 -4.30 1.01 9.19
C GLY A 15 -4.78 0.80 10.62
N GLU A 16 -3.93 0.20 11.44
CA GLU A 16 -4.20 -0.03 12.87
C GLU A 16 -3.77 1.17 13.78
N GLY A 17 -3.34 2.28 13.19
CA GLY A 17 -3.03 3.53 13.89
C GLY A 17 -1.70 3.57 14.66
N GLY A 18 -0.78 2.64 14.39
CA GLY A 18 0.47 2.54 15.14
C GLY A 18 1.36 3.78 15.03
N TYR A 19 1.54 4.34 13.84
CA TYR A 19 2.29 5.59 13.64
C TYR A 19 1.54 6.78 14.21
N SER A 20 0.24 6.84 14.00
CA SER A 20 -0.62 7.89 14.55
C SER A 20 -0.54 7.95 16.07
N GLN A 21 -0.63 6.81 16.76
CA GLN A 21 -0.49 6.74 18.21
C GLN A 21 0.89 7.26 18.68
N ALA A 22 1.96 6.82 18.03
CA ALA A 22 3.32 7.27 18.37
C ALA A 22 3.55 8.78 18.18
N ILE A 23 2.84 9.41 17.23
CA ILE A 23 2.88 10.86 17.02
C ILE A 23 2.06 11.57 18.09
N LEU A 24 0.87 11.07 18.42
CA LEU A 24 -0.02 11.62 19.45
C LEU A 24 0.64 11.59 20.84
N ASP A 25 1.31 10.49 21.19
CA ASP A 25 2.02 10.33 22.47
C ASP A 25 3.11 11.37 22.68
N LYS A 26 3.65 11.93 21.57
CA LYS A 26 4.63 13.03 21.59
C LYS A 26 3.99 14.42 21.47
N GLY A 27 2.67 14.50 21.57
CA GLY A 27 1.92 15.76 21.54
C GLY A 27 1.73 16.36 20.14
N GLY A 28 1.92 15.58 19.07
CA GLY A 28 1.57 15.98 17.71
C GLY A 28 0.06 15.92 17.47
N LYS A 29 -0.40 16.53 16.38
CA LYS A 29 -1.76 16.39 15.86
C LYS A 29 -1.73 15.55 14.59
N VAL A 30 -2.66 14.62 14.43
CA VAL A 30 -2.66 13.64 13.33
C VAL A 30 -3.94 13.74 12.52
N LEU A 31 -3.78 13.77 11.20
CA LEU A 31 -4.81 13.42 10.23
C LEU A 31 -4.49 12.02 9.69
N GLY A 32 -5.28 11.02 10.07
CA GLY A 32 -5.18 9.66 9.57
C GLY A 32 -6.07 9.48 8.35
N ILE A 33 -5.54 8.90 7.29
CA ILE A 33 -6.26 8.59 6.06
C ILE A 33 -6.15 7.08 5.82
N ASP A 34 -7.26 6.43 5.53
CA ASP A 34 -7.27 5.04 5.06
C ASP A 34 -8.34 4.85 3.98
N LEU A 35 -8.01 4.02 3.00
CA LEU A 35 -8.92 3.66 1.92
C LEU A 35 -9.96 2.62 2.36
N ASP A 36 -9.66 1.86 3.41
CA ASP A 36 -10.50 0.79 3.94
C ASP A 36 -11.32 1.30 5.11
N ALA A 37 -12.63 1.54 4.88
CA ALA A 37 -13.59 1.99 5.90
C ALA A 37 -13.56 1.14 7.17
N GLU A 38 -13.27 -0.18 7.05
CA GLU A 38 -13.16 -1.06 8.20
C GLU A 38 -11.97 -0.74 9.11
N GLN A 39 -10.88 -0.19 8.59
CA GLN A 39 -9.74 0.26 9.39
C GLN A 39 -10.14 1.46 10.25
N ILE A 40 -10.87 2.42 9.67
CA ILE A 40 -11.35 3.62 10.35
C ILE A 40 -12.38 3.27 11.42
N SER A 41 -13.42 2.51 11.06
CA SER A 41 -14.56 2.20 11.96
C SER A 41 -14.17 1.30 13.14
N ASN A 42 -13.20 0.44 12.97
CA ASN A 42 -12.75 -0.48 14.02
C ASN A 42 -11.69 0.11 14.95
N PHE A 43 -11.17 1.29 14.67
CA PHE A 43 -10.16 1.92 15.50
C PHE A 43 -10.78 2.46 16.78
N LYS A 44 -10.31 1.95 17.93
CA LYS A 44 -10.68 2.44 19.25
C LYS A 44 -9.57 3.34 19.76
N PHE A 45 -9.78 4.64 19.66
CA PHE A 45 -8.87 5.63 20.22
C PHE A 45 -8.94 5.61 21.76
N HIS A 46 -7.81 5.43 22.40
CA HIS A 46 -7.67 5.56 23.85
C HIS A 46 -6.83 6.80 24.14
N PRO A 47 -7.44 7.98 24.35
CA PRO A 47 -6.68 9.17 24.62
C PRO A 47 -5.96 9.04 25.98
N ALA A 48 -4.64 9.00 25.97
CA ALA A 48 -3.84 9.14 27.20
C ALA A 48 -3.95 10.56 27.81
N SER A 49 -4.44 11.52 27.04
CA SER A 49 -4.67 12.91 27.45
C SER A 49 -5.85 13.45 26.66
N GLY A 50 -6.98 13.68 27.31
CA GLY A 50 -8.32 14.07 26.85
C GLY A 50 -8.46 15.16 25.76
N GLY A 51 -7.77 15.05 24.64
CA GLY A 51 -7.78 16.01 23.55
C GLY A 51 -8.01 15.39 22.17
N THR A 52 -8.72 16.12 21.33
CA THR A 52 -9.10 15.81 19.95
C THR A 52 -7.95 16.05 18.95
N ASN A 53 -6.78 15.47 19.19
CA ASN A 53 -5.62 15.67 18.31
C ASN A 53 -5.54 14.67 17.13
N LEU A 54 -6.58 13.84 16.97
CA LEU A 54 -6.72 12.88 15.89
C LEU A 54 -7.97 13.17 15.07
N SER A 55 -7.80 13.37 13.78
CA SER A 55 -8.86 13.38 12.78
C SER A 55 -8.68 12.15 11.88
N LEU A 56 -9.76 11.42 11.61
CA LEU A 56 -9.74 10.25 10.72
C LEU A 56 -10.62 10.52 9.50
N VAL A 57 -10.12 10.19 8.33
CA VAL A 57 -10.81 10.37 7.06
C VAL A 57 -10.72 9.07 6.26
N GLU A 58 -11.87 8.53 5.88
CA GLU A 58 -11.95 7.51 4.86
C GLU A 58 -11.66 8.17 3.51
N GLY A 59 -10.62 7.68 2.82
CA GLY A 59 -10.22 8.26 1.55
C GLY A 59 -8.95 7.68 0.97
N ASN A 60 -8.66 8.05 -0.26
CA ASN A 60 -7.45 7.63 -0.94
C ASN A 60 -6.34 8.66 -0.68
N PHE A 61 -5.19 8.22 -0.21
CA PHE A 61 -4.02 9.09 -0.07
C PHE A 61 -3.53 9.69 -1.40
N ALA A 62 -4.00 9.21 -2.55
CA ALA A 62 -3.80 9.87 -3.84
C ALA A 62 -4.32 11.32 -3.83
N ASP A 63 -5.36 11.59 -3.03
CA ASP A 63 -5.99 12.90 -2.87
C ASP A 63 -5.52 13.65 -1.62
N ILE A 64 -4.37 13.27 -1.05
CA ILE A 64 -3.84 13.79 0.22
C ILE A 64 -3.78 15.33 0.29
N GLU A 65 -3.47 16.01 -0.84
CA GLU A 65 -3.45 17.48 -0.90
C GLU A 65 -4.83 18.06 -0.61
N LYS A 66 -5.86 17.54 -1.26
CA LYS A 66 -7.26 17.96 -1.07
C LYS A 66 -7.71 17.64 0.36
N ILE A 67 -7.53 16.40 0.80
CA ILE A 67 -7.96 15.94 2.13
C ILE A 67 -7.29 16.78 3.23
N ALA A 68 -5.98 17.04 3.15
CA ALA A 68 -5.28 17.83 4.14
C ALA A 68 -5.79 19.27 4.22
N LYS A 69 -6.08 19.91 3.07
CA LYS A 69 -6.62 21.28 3.03
C LYS A 69 -8.03 21.37 3.57
N GLU A 70 -8.91 20.42 3.23
CA GLU A 70 -10.30 20.38 3.69
C GLU A 70 -10.43 20.12 5.21
N ASN A 71 -9.37 19.57 5.83
CA ASN A 71 -9.34 19.29 7.27
C ASN A 71 -8.42 20.25 8.07
N ASP A 72 -7.99 21.37 7.50
CA ASP A 72 -7.10 22.35 8.12
C ASP A 72 -5.72 21.76 8.54
N PHE A 73 -5.26 20.72 7.87
CA PHE A 73 -3.94 20.10 8.04
C PHE A 73 -2.96 20.57 6.94
N PHE A 74 -2.70 21.86 6.90
CA PHE A 74 -1.80 22.46 5.91
C PHE A 74 -1.20 23.78 6.45
N PRO A 75 0.15 23.99 6.31
CA PRO A 75 1.17 23.04 5.91
C PRO A 75 1.57 22.09 7.03
N VAL A 76 1.98 20.86 6.68
CA VAL A 76 2.29 19.80 7.66
C VAL A 76 3.79 19.65 7.94
N ASN A 77 4.11 19.17 9.15
CA ASN A 77 5.49 18.87 9.55
C ASN A 77 6.01 17.58 8.92
N ALA A 78 5.15 16.57 8.76
CA ALA A 78 5.49 15.38 8.01
C ALA A 78 4.27 14.61 7.52
N VAL A 79 4.53 13.76 6.51
CA VAL A 79 3.61 12.74 6.01
C VAL A 79 4.28 11.38 6.18
N VAL A 80 3.51 10.38 6.61
CA VAL A 80 3.95 8.98 6.74
C VAL A 80 3.14 8.11 5.79
N PHE A 81 3.83 7.24 5.07
CA PHE A 81 3.26 6.14 4.29
C PHE A 81 3.84 4.83 4.81
N ASP A 82 2.99 3.89 5.21
CA ASP A 82 3.34 2.50 5.48
C ASP A 82 2.59 1.64 4.46
N LEU A 83 3.26 1.36 3.32
CA LEU A 83 2.61 0.76 2.17
C LEU A 83 2.30 -0.72 2.40
N GLY A 84 1.33 -1.24 1.67
CA GLY A 84 0.93 -2.64 1.74
C GLY A 84 -0.34 -2.86 2.56
N LEU A 85 -0.47 -4.06 3.13
CA LEU A 85 -1.66 -4.51 3.86
C LEU A 85 -1.43 -4.50 5.37
N SER A 86 -2.46 -4.13 6.12
CA SER A 86 -2.49 -4.36 7.56
C SER A 86 -2.56 -5.87 7.87
N MET A 87 -2.13 -6.27 9.06
CA MET A 87 -2.25 -7.66 9.50
C MET A 87 -3.71 -8.12 9.54
N ARG A 88 -4.63 -7.21 9.87
CA ARG A 88 -6.06 -7.47 9.87
C ARG A 88 -6.59 -7.77 8.47
N GLN A 89 -6.19 -7.00 7.45
CA GLN A 89 -6.59 -7.26 6.06
C GLN A 89 -6.12 -8.64 5.59
N ILE A 90 -4.90 -9.06 5.93
CA ILE A 90 -4.36 -10.37 5.56
C ILE A 90 -5.07 -11.50 6.30
N SER A 91 -5.35 -11.31 7.61
CA SER A 91 -5.79 -12.42 8.48
C SER A 91 -7.30 -12.52 8.69
N GLN A 92 -8.05 -11.42 8.53
CA GLN A 92 -9.46 -11.35 8.96
C GLN A 92 -10.42 -10.84 7.89
N SER A 93 -9.96 -10.23 6.80
CA SER A 93 -10.86 -9.60 5.83
C SER A 93 -11.74 -10.56 5.04
N GLY A 94 -11.29 -11.82 4.83
CA GLY A 94 -12.00 -12.77 3.99
C GLY A 94 -11.99 -12.42 2.50
N ARG A 95 -11.13 -11.47 2.06
CA ARG A 95 -11.09 -10.91 0.69
C ARG A 95 -10.01 -11.54 -0.22
N GLY A 96 -9.39 -12.66 0.19
CA GLY A 96 -8.43 -13.40 -0.65
C GLY A 96 -7.05 -12.75 -0.76
N PHE A 97 -6.65 -11.89 0.17
CA PHE A 97 -5.31 -11.32 0.20
C PHE A 97 -4.21 -12.33 0.49
N SER A 98 -4.56 -13.46 1.12
CA SER A 98 -3.61 -14.50 1.49
C SER A 98 -3.77 -15.76 0.63
N PHE A 99 -2.71 -16.17 -0.06
CA PHE A 99 -2.71 -17.43 -0.82
C PHE A 99 -2.84 -18.69 0.06
N LYS A 100 -2.73 -18.55 1.40
CA LYS A 100 -2.88 -19.66 2.35
C LYS A 100 -4.35 -19.96 2.68
N LYS A 101 -5.27 -19.08 2.33
CA LYS A 101 -6.70 -19.18 2.64
C LYS A 101 -7.49 -19.60 1.41
N LEU A 102 -7.34 -20.85 1.02
CA LEU A 102 -7.79 -21.43 -0.25
C LEU A 102 -9.26 -21.18 -0.60
N ASN A 103 -10.14 -21.15 0.42
CA ASN A 103 -11.58 -20.98 0.24
C ASN A 103 -12.03 -19.51 0.14
N GLU A 104 -11.14 -18.54 0.38
CA GLU A 104 -11.51 -17.12 0.26
C GLU A 104 -11.75 -16.73 -1.21
N PRO A 105 -12.69 -15.80 -1.47
CA PRO A 105 -12.93 -15.28 -2.81
C PRO A 105 -11.73 -14.45 -3.31
N LEU A 106 -11.53 -14.40 -4.61
CA LEU A 106 -10.54 -13.55 -5.27
C LEU A 106 -11.05 -12.10 -5.39
N ASP A 107 -11.26 -11.44 -4.27
CA ASP A 107 -11.70 -10.04 -4.22
C ASP A 107 -10.52 -9.07 -4.30
N MET A 108 -9.66 -9.04 -3.30
CA MET A 108 -8.44 -8.23 -3.13
C MET A 108 -8.67 -6.71 -3.14
N ARG A 109 -9.90 -6.21 -3.02
CA ARG A 109 -10.16 -4.77 -2.88
C ARG A 109 -9.86 -4.28 -1.47
N MET A 110 -9.21 -3.13 -1.37
CA MET A 110 -9.12 -2.36 -0.12
C MET A 110 -10.39 -1.54 0.09
N ASN A 111 -10.85 -0.84 -0.96
CA ASN A 111 -12.16 -0.19 -0.99
C ASN A 111 -13.19 -1.09 -1.68
N THR A 112 -14.21 -1.51 -0.95
CA THR A 112 -15.26 -2.41 -1.46
C THR A 112 -16.28 -1.73 -2.36
N ASP A 113 -16.29 -0.40 -2.47
CA ASP A 113 -17.19 0.37 -3.34
C ASP A 113 -16.78 0.31 -4.81
N THR A 114 -15.55 -0.15 -5.09
CA THR A 114 -15.09 -0.34 -6.49
C THR A 114 -15.57 -1.68 -7.03
N GLU A 115 -15.80 -1.76 -8.36
CA GLU A 115 -16.23 -3.00 -9.00
C GLU A 115 -15.05 -3.93 -9.38
N MET A 116 -13.83 -3.38 -9.44
CA MET A 116 -12.65 -4.09 -9.89
C MET A 116 -12.13 -5.06 -8.83
N THR A 117 -12.36 -6.35 -9.00
CA THR A 117 -11.85 -7.42 -8.13
C THR A 117 -10.78 -8.25 -8.86
N ALA A 118 -9.96 -9.00 -8.11
CA ALA A 118 -9.03 -9.95 -8.71
C ALA A 118 -9.77 -11.01 -9.54
N LYS A 119 -10.94 -11.45 -9.08
CA LYS A 119 -11.86 -12.33 -9.85
C LYS A 119 -12.24 -11.71 -11.19
N TYR A 120 -12.56 -10.41 -11.21
CA TYR A 120 -12.89 -9.71 -12.45
C TYR A 120 -11.70 -9.71 -13.41
N LEU A 121 -10.52 -9.32 -12.97
CA LEU A 121 -9.31 -9.29 -13.79
C LEU A 121 -9.02 -10.67 -14.40
N LEU A 122 -9.01 -11.72 -13.60
CA LEU A 122 -8.67 -13.08 -14.02
C LEU A 122 -9.67 -13.66 -15.04
N ASN A 123 -10.93 -13.25 -14.96
CA ASN A 123 -11.97 -13.80 -15.84
C ASN A 123 -12.23 -12.96 -17.09
N HIS A 124 -11.78 -11.69 -17.16
CA HIS A 124 -12.12 -10.80 -18.27
C HIS A 124 -10.92 -10.29 -19.08
N LEU A 125 -9.73 -10.12 -18.47
CA LEU A 125 -8.57 -9.67 -19.20
C LEU A 125 -8.11 -10.72 -20.23
N SER A 126 -7.56 -10.26 -21.37
CA SER A 126 -6.89 -11.12 -22.34
C SER A 126 -5.61 -11.74 -21.77
N GLU A 127 -5.04 -12.73 -22.46
CA GLU A 127 -3.77 -13.34 -22.06
C GLU A 127 -2.63 -12.31 -21.99
N SER A 128 -2.55 -11.42 -22.99
CA SER A 128 -1.54 -10.37 -23.01
C SER A 128 -1.71 -9.36 -21.87
N GLU A 129 -2.93 -8.95 -21.55
CA GLU A 129 -3.18 -8.03 -20.41
C GLU A 129 -2.85 -8.69 -19.07
N LEU A 130 -3.18 -9.97 -18.88
CA LEU A 130 -2.78 -10.71 -17.66
C LEU A 130 -1.26 -10.83 -17.55
N PHE A 131 -0.58 -11.15 -18.67
CA PHE A 131 0.88 -11.15 -18.71
C PHE A 131 1.45 -9.80 -18.30
N ASP A 132 0.95 -8.69 -18.86
CA ASP A 132 1.40 -7.35 -18.55
C ASP A 132 1.20 -7.00 -17.06
N VAL A 133 0.05 -7.36 -16.47
CA VAL A 133 -0.22 -7.19 -15.04
C VAL A 133 0.81 -7.95 -14.20
N PHE A 134 1.05 -9.21 -14.49
CA PHE A 134 1.99 -10.04 -13.71
C PHE A 134 3.44 -9.58 -13.89
N ALA A 135 3.88 -9.35 -15.12
CA ALA A 135 5.25 -8.92 -15.40
C ALA A 135 5.55 -7.54 -14.81
N ARG A 136 4.65 -6.57 -14.99
CA ARG A 136 4.84 -5.19 -14.54
C ARG A 136 4.77 -5.05 -13.01
N ASN A 137 3.82 -5.74 -12.37
CA ASN A 137 3.51 -5.53 -10.96
C ASN A 137 4.27 -6.49 -10.03
N SER A 138 4.93 -7.54 -10.54
CA SER A 138 5.67 -8.48 -9.71
C SER A 138 7.00 -8.97 -10.24
N GLU A 139 7.34 -8.66 -11.49
CA GLU A 139 8.56 -9.17 -12.15
C GLU A 139 8.62 -10.73 -12.13
N GLU A 140 7.43 -11.41 -12.19
CA GLU A 140 7.36 -12.88 -12.20
C GLU A 140 7.82 -13.44 -13.55
N ILE A 141 8.81 -14.33 -13.54
CA ILE A 141 9.42 -14.89 -14.76
C ILE A 141 8.48 -15.82 -15.52
N ASN A 142 7.56 -16.47 -14.82
CA ASN A 142 6.57 -17.37 -15.42
C ASN A 142 5.26 -16.67 -15.79
N SER A 143 5.23 -15.32 -15.83
CA SER A 143 4.01 -14.53 -16.09
C SER A 143 3.25 -14.99 -17.32
N GLN A 144 3.96 -15.30 -18.43
CA GLN A 144 3.33 -15.79 -19.67
C GLN A 144 2.65 -17.14 -19.49
N LYS A 145 3.33 -18.10 -18.85
CA LYS A 145 2.79 -19.44 -18.63
C LYS A 145 1.57 -19.41 -17.70
N ILE A 146 1.65 -18.58 -16.65
CA ILE A 146 0.57 -18.42 -15.66
C ILE A 146 -0.65 -17.77 -16.33
N ALA A 147 -0.45 -16.71 -17.12
CA ALA A 147 -1.53 -16.08 -17.90
C ALA A 147 -2.19 -17.08 -18.82
N HIS A 148 -1.43 -17.87 -19.55
CA HIS A 148 -1.93 -18.92 -20.45
C HIS A 148 -2.78 -19.97 -19.72
N GLU A 149 -2.30 -20.51 -18.58
CA GLU A 149 -3.06 -21.49 -17.77
C GLU A 149 -4.38 -20.90 -17.24
N ILE A 150 -4.39 -19.63 -16.86
CA ILE A 150 -5.62 -18.94 -16.46
C ILE A 150 -6.61 -18.88 -17.60
N ILE A 151 -6.16 -18.54 -18.83
CA ILE A 151 -7.03 -18.51 -20.02
C ILE A 151 -7.62 -19.88 -20.31
N ILE A 152 -6.81 -20.95 -20.27
CA ILE A 152 -7.30 -22.33 -20.47
C ILE A 152 -8.34 -22.66 -19.38
N LYS A 153 -8.00 -22.44 -18.12
CA LYS A 153 -8.85 -22.83 -16.99
C LYS A 153 -10.22 -22.17 -17.02
N ARG A 154 -10.28 -20.86 -17.31
CA ARG A 154 -11.54 -20.11 -17.30
C ARG A 154 -12.52 -20.49 -18.42
N GLN A 155 -12.05 -21.15 -19.50
CA GLN A 155 -12.93 -21.69 -20.55
C GLN A 155 -13.85 -22.80 -20.00
N PHE A 156 -13.40 -23.52 -18.98
CA PHE A 156 -14.17 -24.62 -18.39
C PHE A 156 -14.88 -24.18 -17.10
N LYS A 157 -14.23 -23.35 -16.29
CA LYS A 157 -14.78 -22.88 -15.01
C LYS A 157 -14.14 -21.55 -14.62
N LYS A 158 -14.96 -20.56 -14.27
CA LYS A 158 -14.49 -19.27 -13.76
C LYS A 158 -13.61 -19.44 -12.53
N LEU A 159 -12.59 -18.59 -12.40
CA LEU A 159 -11.77 -18.49 -11.22
C LEU A 159 -12.49 -17.63 -10.17
N GLU A 160 -12.81 -18.22 -9.04
CA GLU A 160 -13.59 -17.56 -7.98
C GLU A 160 -12.86 -17.48 -6.64
N THR A 161 -12.05 -18.50 -6.36
CA THR A 161 -11.39 -18.66 -5.06
C THR A 161 -9.87 -18.67 -5.20
N VAL A 162 -9.20 -18.43 -4.09
CA VAL A 162 -7.74 -18.51 -3.96
C VAL A 162 -7.23 -19.86 -4.47
N ASP A 163 -7.90 -20.97 -4.13
CA ASP A 163 -7.56 -22.32 -4.61
C ASP A 163 -7.54 -22.39 -6.14
N ASN A 164 -8.50 -21.77 -6.82
CA ASN A 164 -8.54 -21.82 -8.29
C ASN A 164 -7.31 -21.16 -8.91
N LEU A 165 -6.84 -20.04 -8.33
CA LEU A 165 -5.65 -19.34 -8.81
C LEU A 165 -4.37 -20.09 -8.48
N THR A 166 -4.19 -20.58 -7.25
CA THR A 166 -2.98 -21.34 -6.87
C THR A 166 -2.83 -22.58 -7.73
N ASN A 167 -3.92 -23.31 -8.04
CA ASN A 167 -3.90 -24.44 -8.95
C ASN A 167 -3.46 -24.07 -10.39
N CYS A 168 -3.80 -22.89 -10.90
CA CYS A 168 -3.31 -22.42 -12.20
C CYS A 168 -1.80 -22.13 -12.14
N ILE A 169 -1.32 -21.52 -11.05
CA ILE A 169 0.10 -21.26 -10.86
C ILE A 169 0.90 -22.55 -10.80
N ASP A 170 0.43 -23.55 -10.03
CA ASP A 170 1.08 -24.86 -9.90
C ASP A 170 1.21 -25.57 -11.23
N ARG A 171 0.14 -25.57 -12.03
CA ARG A 171 0.16 -26.15 -13.38
C ARG A 171 1.13 -25.45 -14.32
N ALA A 172 1.16 -24.11 -14.27
CA ALA A 172 2.04 -23.32 -15.14
C ALA A 172 3.52 -23.55 -14.83
N ILE A 173 3.87 -23.78 -13.55
CA ILE A 173 5.24 -23.93 -13.07
C ILE A 173 5.65 -25.41 -12.98
N GLY A 174 4.68 -26.32 -12.77
CA GLY A 174 4.90 -27.75 -12.60
C GLY A 174 5.15 -28.17 -11.13
N GLU A 175 5.16 -27.25 -10.20
CA GLU A 175 5.33 -27.46 -8.76
C GLU A 175 4.67 -26.35 -7.93
N GLN A 176 4.56 -26.56 -6.62
CA GLN A 176 4.12 -25.53 -5.69
C GLN A 176 5.27 -24.56 -5.37
N ASP A 177 5.12 -23.29 -5.75
CA ASP A 177 6.10 -22.24 -5.45
C ASP A 177 5.47 -21.09 -4.65
N ASN A 178 5.74 -21.06 -3.35
CA ASN A 178 5.28 -19.98 -2.46
C ASN A 178 5.77 -18.59 -2.89
N ASN A 179 6.88 -18.47 -3.60
CA ASN A 179 7.36 -17.17 -4.06
C ASN A 179 6.60 -16.71 -5.30
N ALA A 180 6.25 -17.63 -6.21
CA ALA A 180 5.38 -17.34 -7.32
C ALA A 180 3.98 -16.93 -6.83
N TYR A 181 3.40 -17.64 -5.85
CA TYR A 181 2.15 -17.23 -5.23
C TYR A 181 2.22 -15.79 -4.69
N LYS A 182 3.25 -15.47 -3.90
CA LYS A 182 3.43 -14.11 -3.35
C LYS A 182 3.48 -13.06 -4.45
N ARG A 183 4.22 -13.32 -5.53
CA ARG A 183 4.39 -12.37 -6.63
C ARG A 183 3.10 -12.18 -7.42
N ILE A 184 2.37 -13.25 -7.74
CA ILE A 184 1.11 -13.15 -8.49
C ILE A 184 0.00 -12.49 -7.65
N PHE A 185 -0.12 -12.84 -6.36
CA PHE A 185 -1.06 -12.20 -5.45
C PHE A 185 -0.75 -10.71 -5.26
N GLN A 186 0.55 -10.37 -5.12
CA GLN A 186 1.00 -8.98 -5.12
C GLN A 186 0.61 -8.25 -6.41
N ALA A 187 0.85 -8.86 -7.58
CA ALA A 187 0.54 -8.25 -8.87
C ALA A 187 -0.94 -7.92 -9.03
N LEU A 188 -1.81 -8.87 -8.67
CA LEU A 188 -3.26 -8.67 -8.70
C LEU A 188 -3.72 -7.60 -7.71
N ARG A 189 -3.21 -7.62 -6.48
CA ARG A 189 -3.52 -6.62 -5.45
C ARG A 189 -3.17 -5.20 -5.91
N ILE A 190 -1.97 -5.03 -6.45
CA ILE A 190 -1.49 -3.76 -6.98
C ILE A 190 -2.42 -3.26 -8.10
N GLU A 191 -2.82 -4.14 -9.01
CA GLU A 191 -3.70 -3.78 -10.12
C GLU A 191 -5.10 -3.41 -9.64
N VAL A 192 -5.72 -4.25 -8.81
CA VAL A 192 -7.06 -4.04 -8.25
C VAL A 192 -7.15 -2.70 -7.52
N ASN A 193 -6.13 -2.35 -6.74
CA ASN A 193 -6.13 -1.16 -5.89
C ASN A 193 -5.37 0.03 -6.51
N GLN A 194 -4.85 -0.10 -7.74
CA GLN A 194 -4.07 0.94 -8.42
C GLN A 194 -2.92 1.50 -7.56
N GLU A 195 -2.26 0.64 -6.79
CA GLU A 195 -1.35 1.05 -5.70
C GLU A 195 -0.20 1.94 -6.20
N PHE A 196 0.38 1.64 -7.37
CA PHE A 196 1.51 2.41 -7.90
C PHE A 196 1.12 3.81 -8.36
N ASP A 197 -0.05 3.97 -8.97
CA ASP A 197 -0.51 5.27 -9.44
C ASP A 197 -0.99 6.13 -8.27
N ASN A 198 -1.65 5.51 -7.29
CA ASN A 198 -2.01 6.17 -6.04
C ASN A 198 -0.76 6.63 -5.29
N LEU A 199 0.30 5.81 -5.21
CA LEU A 199 1.57 6.19 -4.57
C LEU A 199 2.21 7.40 -5.26
N LYS A 200 2.27 7.42 -6.60
CA LYS A 200 2.82 8.58 -7.35
C LYS A 200 2.04 9.87 -7.07
N LYS A 201 0.70 9.79 -7.08
CA LYS A 201 -0.20 10.92 -6.77
C LYS A 201 -0.03 11.37 -5.32
N GLY A 202 -0.03 10.43 -4.37
CA GLY A 202 0.15 10.70 -2.95
C GLY A 202 1.48 11.38 -2.63
N LEU A 203 2.59 10.91 -3.21
CA LEU A 203 3.90 11.55 -3.07
C LEU A 203 3.89 12.97 -3.64
N THR A 204 3.25 13.18 -4.79
CA THR A 204 3.14 14.51 -5.42
C THR A 204 2.32 15.46 -4.55
N GLY A 205 1.17 15.01 -4.04
CA GLY A 205 0.34 15.79 -3.11
C GLY A 205 1.08 16.10 -1.81
N SER A 206 1.80 15.11 -1.26
CA SER A 206 2.60 15.29 -0.05
C SER A 206 3.68 16.37 -0.20
N ALA A 207 4.37 16.40 -1.34
CA ALA A 207 5.39 17.41 -1.62
C ALA A 207 4.84 18.85 -1.63
N LYS A 208 3.54 19.01 -1.95
CA LYS A 208 2.88 20.32 -1.94
C LYS A 208 2.48 20.78 -0.54
N ILE A 209 2.10 19.85 0.33
CA ILE A 209 1.56 20.16 1.67
C ILE A 209 2.60 20.19 2.79
N ILE A 210 3.80 19.62 2.63
CA ILE A 210 4.86 19.69 3.64
C ILE A 210 5.43 21.10 3.75
N LYS A 211 5.84 21.49 4.97
CA LYS A 211 6.65 22.69 5.25
C LYS A 211 8.01 22.61 4.55
N ASP A 212 8.75 23.71 4.51
CA ASP A 212 10.09 23.72 3.91
C ASP A 212 11.06 22.77 4.61
N ASP A 213 10.98 22.64 5.94
CA ASP A 213 11.72 21.67 6.77
C ASP A 213 10.96 20.32 6.92
N GLY A 214 9.82 20.19 6.25
CA GLY A 214 8.92 19.02 6.35
C GLY A 214 9.52 17.75 5.74
N LYS A 215 9.03 16.60 6.21
CA LYS A 215 9.55 15.29 5.83
C LYS A 215 8.42 14.40 5.28
N ILE A 216 8.75 13.58 4.28
CA ILE A 216 7.89 12.49 3.81
C ILE A 216 8.62 11.19 4.14
N ALA A 217 8.06 10.38 5.02
CA ALA A 217 8.57 9.07 5.40
C ALA A 217 7.77 7.99 4.69
N VAL A 218 8.44 7.11 3.95
CA VAL A 218 7.78 6.05 3.18
C VAL A 218 8.40 4.71 3.53
N VAL A 219 7.61 3.81 4.08
CA VAL A 219 7.97 2.40 4.27
C VAL A 219 7.46 1.62 3.06
N THR A 220 8.35 0.88 2.44
CA THR A 220 8.07 0.04 1.25
C THR A 220 8.43 -1.40 1.56
N PHE A 221 7.72 -2.37 0.99
CA PHE A 221 7.91 -3.79 1.26
C PHE A 221 8.46 -4.58 0.06
N HIS A 222 8.46 -3.99 -1.13
CA HIS A 222 9.06 -4.62 -2.32
C HIS A 222 9.81 -3.61 -3.20
N SER A 223 10.60 -4.16 -4.15
CA SER A 223 11.52 -3.40 -5.00
C SER A 223 10.83 -2.36 -5.89
N LEU A 224 9.61 -2.64 -6.34
CA LEU A 224 8.88 -1.77 -7.25
C LEU A 224 8.39 -0.50 -6.55
N GLU A 225 7.84 -0.60 -5.33
CA GLU A 225 7.50 0.56 -4.50
C GLU A 225 8.74 1.41 -4.21
N ASP A 226 9.83 0.77 -3.75
CA ASP A 226 11.09 1.44 -3.45
C ASP A 226 11.64 2.20 -4.66
N ARG A 227 11.49 1.62 -5.87
CA ARG A 227 11.87 2.25 -7.15
C ARG A 227 11.04 3.50 -7.44
N ILE A 228 9.72 3.47 -7.19
CA ILE A 228 8.84 4.63 -7.35
C ILE A 228 9.28 5.76 -6.42
N VAL A 229 9.46 5.49 -5.13
CA VAL A 229 9.90 6.48 -4.14
C VAL A 229 11.27 7.06 -4.48
N LYS A 230 12.23 6.20 -4.88
CA LYS A 230 13.57 6.63 -5.31
C LYS A 230 13.52 7.49 -6.57
N ASN A 231 12.67 7.15 -7.55
CA ASN A 231 12.53 7.96 -8.75
C ASN A 231 11.85 9.30 -8.45
N PHE A 232 10.85 9.32 -7.59
CA PHE A 232 10.22 10.56 -7.15
C PHE A 232 11.21 11.52 -6.49
N SER A 233 12.19 11.03 -5.73
CA SER A 233 13.23 11.87 -5.12
C SER A 233 14.14 12.61 -6.12
N LYS A 234 14.09 12.24 -7.40
CA LYS A 234 14.83 12.91 -8.47
C LYS A 234 14.04 14.05 -9.12
N THR A 235 12.76 14.19 -8.80
CA THR A 235 11.92 15.28 -9.32
C THR A 235 12.38 16.62 -8.78
N GLN A 236 11.96 17.71 -9.47
CA GLN A 236 12.34 19.06 -9.05
C GLN A 236 11.77 19.38 -7.66
N GLY A 237 12.58 19.98 -6.80
CA GLY A 237 12.17 20.42 -5.47
C GLY A 237 12.20 19.38 -4.36
N ILE A 238 12.39 18.08 -4.67
CA ILE A 238 12.45 16.99 -3.67
C ILE A 238 13.81 16.28 -3.71
N ARG A 239 14.26 15.80 -2.55
CA ARG A 239 15.47 14.98 -2.41
C ARG A 239 15.31 13.90 -1.34
N LEU A 240 16.10 12.84 -1.44
CA LEU A 240 16.32 11.92 -0.33
C LEU A 240 17.16 12.64 0.75
N LEU A 241 16.68 12.66 1.98
CA LEU A 241 17.45 13.17 3.12
C LEU A 241 18.51 12.15 3.56
N ILE A 242 18.25 10.87 3.35
CA ILE A 242 19.16 9.76 3.61
C ILE A 242 19.29 8.94 2.33
N LYS A 243 20.51 8.84 1.76
CA LYS A 243 20.74 8.16 0.47
C LYS A 243 20.43 6.67 0.51
N LYS A 244 20.86 5.96 1.57
CA LYS A 244 20.58 4.53 1.76
C LYS A 244 19.26 4.38 2.53
N PRO A 245 18.38 3.41 2.17
CA PRO A 245 17.19 3.17 2.95
C PRO A 245 17.57 2.66 4.34
N ILE A 246 16.78 3.03 5.34
CA ILE A 246 16.89 2.46 6.68
C ILE A 246 16.18 1.11 6.65
N MET A 247 16.88 0.06 7.07
CA MET A 247 16.34 -1.29 7.16
C MET A 247 16.50 -1.79 8.61
N LYS A 248 15.42 -2.36 9.15
CA LYS A 248 15.47 -2.99 10.47
C LYS A 248 15.56 -4.51 10.28
N ARG A 249 16.48 -5.16 11.00
CA ARG A 249 16.44 -6.62 11.11
C ARG A 249 15.19 -6.99 11.91
N SER A 250 14.31 -7.76 11.31
CA SER A 250 13.10 -8.28 11.96
C SER A 250 13.08 -9.79 11.90
N GLU A 251 12.62 -10.43 12.98
CA GLU A 251 12.36 -11.87 13.01
C GLU A 251 11.12 -12.22 12.20
N LYS A 252 10.17 -11.29 12.06
CA LYS A 252 8.95 -11.48 11.28
C LYS A 252 9.26 -11.44 9.78
N SER A 253 8.92 -12.51 9.08
CA SER A 253 9.27 -12.72 7.67
C SER A 253 8.76 -11.60 6.74
N PHE A 254 7.59 -11.03 7.01
CA PHE A 254 6.98 -9.97 6.19
C PHE A 254 7.63 -8.59 6.40
N GLU A 255 8.27 -8.36 7.57
CA GLU A 255 8.98 -7.10 7.85
C GLU A 255 10.43 -7.10 7.32
N ARG A 256 10.98 -8.26 6.92
CA ARG A 256 12.39 -8.37 6.49
C ARG A 256 12.71 -7.57 5.23
N SER A 257 11.72 -7.34 4.37
CA SER A 257 11.86 -6.55 3.15
C SER A 257 11.60 -5.06 3.34
N ALA A 258 11.13 -4.65 4.53
CA ALA A 258 10.77 -3.27 4.80
C ALA A 258 11.96 -2.32 4.65
N LYS A 259 11.76 -1.25 3.88
CA LYS A 259 12.73 -0.18 3.64
C LYS A 259 12.08 1.15 3.92
N LEU A 260 12.65 1.91 4.86
CA LEU A 260 12.22 3.28 5.13
C LEU A 260 13.06 4.25 4.31
N ARG A 261 12.39 5.10 3.52
CA ARG A 261 12.98 6.27 2.88
C ARG A 261 12.42 7.56 3.45
N ILE A 262 13.28 8.56 3.58
CA ILE A 262 12.90 9.89 4.07
C ILE A 262 13.24 10.88 2.97
N LEU A 263 12.21 11.62 2.54
CA LEU A 263 12.33 12.69 1.56
C LEU A 263 12.04 14.03 2.24
N GLY A 264 12.55 15.11 1.66
CA GLY A 264 12.27 16.47 2.06
C GLY A 264 12.47 17.42 0.89
N ARG A 265 12.14 18.69 1.08
CA ARG A 265 12.42 19.71 0.07
C ARG A 265 13.91 19.92 -0.14
N LYS A 266 14.32 20.27 -1.34
CA LYS A 266 15.66 20.79 -1.61
C LYS A 266 15.73 22.19 -1.00
N SER A 267 16.73 22.46 -0.19
CA SER A 267 17.02 23.82 0.25
C SER A 267 17.25 24.69 -0.99
N HIS A 268 16.56 25.82 -1.11
CA HIS A 268 16.99 26.84 -2.05
C HIS A 268 18.34 27.36 -1.52
N ILE A 269 19.42 27.04 -2.21
CA ILE A 269 20.73 27.69 -2.02
C ILE A 269 20.71 28.96 -2.84
#